data_e0d0cb5f5b1c774912b10405acc8b026
#
_entry.id   e0d0cb5f5b1c774912b10405acc8b026
#
_cell.length_a   1.000
_cell.length_b   1.000
_cell.length_c   1.000
_cell.angle_alpha   90.00
_cell.angle_beta   90.00
_cell.angle_gamma   90.00
#
_symmetry.space_group_name_H-M   'P 1'
#
loop_
_entity.id
_entity.type
_entity.pdbx_description
1 polymer ?
#
loop_
_entity_poly.entity_id
_entity_poly.type
_entity_poly.pdbx_seq_one_letter_code
_entity_poly.pdbx_strand_id
1 'polypeptide(L)' 'MRTIEEIRTEIERASERRADLYRALSKGHDSALAAELKEIGTRIDALWDEQRAVKAELRFGPRDDIRKRARAEERLERAA' A
#
# COMPACT_ATOMS: atom_id res chain seq x y z
N MET A 1 9.81 -4.50 -9.12
CA MET A 1 9.09 -4.19 -7.86
C MET A 1 9.95 -3.29 -6.98
N ARG A 2 9.36 -2.30 -6.35
CA ARG A 2 10.10 -1.39 -5.47
C ARG A 2 10.49 -2.07 -4.17
N THR A 3 11.60 -1.65 -3.57
CA THR A 3 12.02 -2.16 -2.27
C THR A 3 11.13 -1.61 -1.15
N ILE A 4 11.11 -2.31 0.00
CA ILE A 4 10.38 -1.85 1.19
C ILE A 4 10.88 -0.46 1.63
N GLU A 5 12.18 -0.20 1.53
CA GLU A 5 12.76 1.11 1.89
C GLU A 5 12.26 2.23 0.97
N GLU A 6 12.18 1.98 -0.33
CA GLU A 6 11.64 2.94 -1.29
C GLU A 6 10.18 3.26 -0.99
N ILE A 7 9.38 2.23 -0.73
CA ILE A 7 7.96 2.38 -0.39
C ILE A 7 7.81 3.16 0.93
N ARG A 8 8.61 2.82 1.93
CA ARG A 8 8.59 3.52 3.23
C ARG A 8 8.94 5.00 3.08
N THR A 9 9.95 5.32 2.29
CA THR A 9 10.33 6.71 2.01
C THR A 9 9.19 7.48 1.35
N GLU A 10 8.48 6.88 0.39
CA GLU A 10 7.33 7.51 -0.24
C GLU A 10 6.17 7.71 0.74
N ILE A 11 5.92 6.74 1.62
CA ILE A 11 4.90 6.88 2.67
C ILE A 11 5.23 8.05 3.58
N GLU A 12 6.49 8.19 4.00
CA GLU A 12 6.94 9.30 4.83
C GLU A 12 6.72 10.64 4.15
N ARG A 13 7.13 10.79 2.89
CA ARG A 13 6.95 12.01 2.11
C ARG A 13 5.48 12.36 1.92
N ALA A 14 4.66 11.38 1.58
CA ALA A 14 3.22 11.57 1.41
C ALA A 14 2.55 11.96 2.74
N SER A 15 2.97 11.35 3.84
CA SER A 15 2.46 11.66 5.18
C SER A 15 2.83 13.09 5.63
N GLU A 16 4.05 13.53 5.34
CA GLU A 16 4.48 14.90 5.60
C GLU A 16 3.66 15.90 4.78
N ARG A 17 3.48 15.61 3.50
CA ARG A 17 2.66 16.48 2.63
C ARG A 17 1.22 16.53 3.12
N ARG A 18 0.66 15.41 3.55
CA ARG A 18 -0.69 15.37 4.13
C ARG A 18 -0.79 16.26 5.37
N ALA A 19 0.19 16.20 6.27
CA ALA A 19 0.23 17.06 7.45
C ALA A 19 0.30 18.53 7.08
N ASP A 20 1.09 18.90 6.07
CA ASP A 20 1.18 20.27 5.57
C ASP A 20 -0.14 20.76 4.99
N LEU A 21 -0.85 19.90 4.26
CA LEU A 21 -2.16 20.21 3.72
C LEU A 21 -3.20 20.43 4.81
N TYR A 22 -3.21 19.62 5.86
CA TYR A 22 -4.09 19.82 7.01
C TYR A 22 -3.82 21.15 7.70
N ARG A 23 -2.56 21.51 7.88
CA ARG A 23 -2.18 22.81 8.46
C ARG A 23 -2.64 23.97 7.60
N ALA A 24 -2.46 23.88 6.29
CA ALA A 24 -2.89 24.90 5.35
C ALA A 24 -4.41 25.06 5.34
N LEU A 25 -5.15 23.95 5.34
CA LEU A 25 -6.60 23.95 5.36
C LEU A 25 -7.18 24.47 6.68
N SER A 26 -6.45 24.32 7.79
CA SER A 26 -6.88 24.88 9.08
C SER A 26 -6.91 26.41 9.10
N LYS A 27 -6.17 27.05 8.20
CA LYS A 27 -6.10 28.52 8.05
C LYS A 27 -7.21 29.08 7.15
N GLY A 28 -7.83 28.23 6.33
CA GLY A 28 -8.88 28.61 5.43
C GLY A 28 -9.14 27.53 4.40
N HIS A 29 -10.38 27.44 3.94
CA HIS A 29 -10.75 26.44 2.94
C HIS A 29 -10.17 26.80 1.56
N ASP A 30 -9.56 25.82 0.91
CA ASP A 30 -9.07 25.89 -0.46
C ASP A 30 -9.44 24.60 -1.16
N SER A 31 -10.25 24.66 -2.20
CA SER A 31 -10.74 23.48 -2.91
C SER A 31 -9.62 22.70 -3.61
N ALA A 32 -8.58 23.38 -4.09
CA ALA A 32 -7.43 22.72 -4.70
C ALA A 32 -6.63 21.91 -3.66
N LEU A 33 -6.42 22.49 -2.47
CA LEU A 33 -5.73 21.79 -1.38
C LEU A 33 -6.56 20.63 -0.84
N ALA A 34 -7.88 20.78 -0.76
CA ALA A 34 -8.77 19.70 -0.34
C ALA A 34 -8.75 18.53 -1.34
N ALA A 35 -8.71 18.80 -2.64
CA ALA A 35 -8.59 17.79 -3.68
C ALA A 35 -7.24 17.07 -3.60
N GLU A 36 -6.15 17.81 -3.40
CA GLU A 36 -4.81 17.24 -3.22
C GLU A 36 -4.76 16.33 -1.98
N LEU A 37 -5.39 16.76 -0.88
CA LEU A 37 -5.46 15.96 0.34
C LEU A 37 -6.16 14.61 0.10
N LYS A 38 -7.24 14.61 -0.68
CA LYS A 38 -7.96 13.39 -1.05
C LYS A 38 -7.09 12.46 -1.89
N GLU A 39 -6.37 13.01 -2.87
CA GLU A 39 -5.45 12.25 -3.72
C GLU A 39 -4.31 11.63 -2.91
N ILE A 40 -3.73 12.39 -1.99
CA ILE A 40 -2.65 11.90 -1.12
C ILE A 40 -3.16 10.78 -0.21
N GLY A 41 -4.37 10.89 0.33
CA GLY A 41 -4.98 9.83 1.13
C GLY A 41 -5.09 8.52 0.34
N THR A 42 -5.57 8.58 -0.88
CA THR A 42 -5.65 7.42 -1.79
C THR A 42 -4.27 6.85 -2.08
N ARG A 43 -3.29 7.71 -2.34
CA ARG A 43 -1.91 7.30 -2.61
C ARG A 43 -1.28 6.60 -1.40
N ILE A 44 -1.48 7.12 -0.20
CA ILE A 44 -0.96 6.50 1.04
C ILE A 44 -1.56 5.11 1.22
N ASP A 45 -2.85 4.95 1.01
CA ASP A 45 -3.52 3.65 1.09
C ASP A 45 -2.92 2.65 0.08
N ALA A 46 -2.70 3.10 -1.15
CA ALA A 46 -2.06 2.28 -2.19
C ALA A 46 -0.62 1.89 -1.83
N LEU A 47 0.13 2.81 -1.22
CA LEU A 47 1.50 2.54 -0.76
C LEU A 47 1.53 1.51 0.36
N TRP A 48 0.60 1.56 1.31
CA TRP A 48 0.47 0.55 2.35
C TRP A 48 0.12 -0.82 1.78
N ASP A 49 -0.77 -0.87 0.78
CA ASP A 49 -1.12 -2.12 0.09
C ASP A 49 0.10 -2.70 -0.64
N GLU A 50 0.87 -1.85 -1.31
CA GLU A 50 2.10 -2.25 -1.98
C GLU A 50 3.12 -2.79 -0.98
N GLN A 51 3.28 -2.14 0.17
CA GLN A 51 4.18 -2.61 1.22
C GLN A 51 3.76 -3.99 1.74
N ARG A 52 2.48 -4.20 1.96
CA ARG A 52 1.97 -5.51 2.37
C ARG A 52 2.24 -6.58 1.32
N ALA A 53 2.05 -6.25 0.05
CA ALA A 53 2.33 -7.18 -1.05
C ALA A 53 3.82 -7.57 -1.13
N VAL A 54 4.72 -6.59 -1.00
CA VAL A 54 6.16 -6.84 -1.01
C VAL A 54 6.58 -7.70 0.18
N LYS A 55 6.08 -7.39 1.38
CA LYS A 55 6.36 -8.18 2.58
C LYS A 55 5.85 -9.62 2.44
N ALA A 56 4.68 -9.80 1.86
CA ALA A 56 4.12 -11.13 1.62
C ALA A 56 4.99 -11.93 0.64
N GLU A 57 5.47 -11.31 -0.43
CA GLU A 57 6.37 -11.97 -1.39
C GLU A 57 7.70 -12.37 -0.76
N LEU A 58 8.28 -11.51 0.08
CA LEU A 58 9.51 -11.80 0.79
C LEU A 58 9.35 -12.96 1.78
N ARG A 59 8.16 -13.10 2.38
CA ARG A 59 7.87 -14.13 3.37
C ARG A 59 7.43 -15.45 2.76
N PHE A 60 6.60 -15.42 1.71
CA PHE A 60 5.91 -16.59 1.15
C PHE A 60 6.25 -16.87 -0.31
N GLY A 61 7.03 -16.00 -0.97
CA GLY A 61 7.32 -16.08 -2.39
C GLY A 61 6.25 -15.39 -3.25
N PRO A 62 6.41 -15.41 -4.58
CA PRO A 62 5.49 -14.76 -5.50
C PRO A 62 4.04 -15.26 -5.34
N ARG A 63 3.07 -14.37 -5.59
CA ARG A 63 1.63 -14.69 -5.47
C ARG A 63 1.22 -15.92 -6.27
N ASP A 64 1.78 -16.10 -7.44
CA ASP A 64 1.46 -17.26 -8.29
C ASP A 64 1.86 -18.57 -7.63
N ASP A 65 3.01 -18.59 -6.96
CA ASP A 65 3.48 -19.77 -6.22
C ASP A 65 2.58 -20.08 -5.03
N ILE A 66 2.11 -19.05 -4.32
CA ILE A 66 1.18 -19.20 -3.20
C ILE A 66 -0.13 -19.83 -3.69
N ARG A 67 -0.68 -19.36 -4.80
CA ARG A 67 -1.90 -19.91 -5.41
C ARG A 67 -1.71 -21.36 -5.85
N LYS A 68 -0.57 -21.68 -6.45
CA LYS A 68 -0.25 -23.04 -6.86
C LYS A 68 -0.17 -23.98 -5.66
N ARG A 69 0.45 -23.56 -4.57
CA ARG A 69 0.52 -24.33 -3.33
C ARG A 69 -0.87 -24.58 -2.75
N ALA A 70 -1.70 -23.55 -2.67
CA ALA A 70 -3.07 -23.68 -2.17
C ALA A 70 -3.90 -24.66 -2.99
N ARG A 71 -3.79 -24.63 -4.33
CA ARG A 71 -4.46 -25.58 -5.21
C ARG A 71 -3.96 -27.00 -5.05
N ALA A 72 -2.64 -27.16 -4.86
CA ALA A 72 -2.04 -28.47 -4.63
C ALA A 72 -2.54 -29.07 -3.31
N GLU A 73 -2.62 -28.28 -2.25
CA GLU A 73 -3.17 -28.70 -0.96
C GLU A 73 -4.63 -29.11 -1.05
N GLU A 74 -5.46 -28.35 -1.76
CA GLU A 74 -6.85 -28.70 -2.02
C GLU A 74 -6.99 -30.03 -2.75
N ARG A 75 -6.16 -30.30 -3.76
CA ARG A 75 -6.15 -31.56 -4.49
C ARG A 75 -5.80 -32.74 -3.60
N LEU A 76 -4.83 -32.56 -2.72
CA LEU A 76 -4.43 -33.60 -1.77
C LEU A 76 -5.53 -33.90 -0.77
N GLU A 77 -6.22 -32.90 -0.26
CA GLU A 77 -7.36 -33.05 0.63
C GLU A 77 -8.52 -33.79 -0.04
N ARG A 78 -8.80 -33.49 -1.30
CA ARG A 78 -9.87 -34.17 -2.07
C ARG A 78 -9.51 -35.59 -2.42
N ALA A 79 -8.24 -35.90 -2.60
CA ALA A 79 -7.77 -37.24 -2.92
C ALA A 79 -7.72 -38.17 -1.70
N ALA A 80 -7.69 -37.59 -0.53
CA ALA A 80 -7.73 -38.30 0.72
C ALA A 80 -9.17 -38.63 1.12
#